data_e5235441d6daaf892a323aad29167939
#
_entry.id   e5235441d6daaf892a323aad29167939
#
_cell.length_a   1.000
_cell.length_b   1.000
_cell.length_c   1.000
_cell.angle_alpha   90.00
_cell.angle_beta   90.00
_cell.angle_gamma   90.00
#
_symmetry.space_group_name_H-M   'P 1'
#
loop_
_entity.id
_entity.type
_entity.pdbx_description
1 polymer ?
#
loop_
_entity_poly.entity_id
_entity_poly.type
_entity_poly.pdbx_seq_one_letter_code
_entity_poly.pdbx_strand_id
1 'polypeptide(L)'
;MRASSAWRGCCRADHGKMIQRKSGLPQPAHDGKRNTRSHAAMHTAYISHPSFLLHDMGPGHPECPERLSAIQDHLLMHGLLDLMLPYDAPMATREQVLRVHDSLYVAELEAASPASGYVRVDPDTAMNPHTLKAAWHAAGAAVQGAELVARGLARSAFCCVRPPGHHAERHQAMGFCFFNNVAVGVAHALAELGIDRVALVDFDVHHGNGSENIFAGDERVLMVSTFQHPLYPYSGEIARGPNMINVPLPPRSGGDALRAAVTERWLPALEKFQPEMVFISAGFDAHREDDMANLGWVEADYAWVTREIVGAAERHAGGRVVSLLEGGYNLPALARSVAAHVSVLMGADI
;
A
#
# COMPACT_ATOMS: atom_id res chain seq x y z
N MET A 1 -0.80 57.99 -40.62
CA MET A 1 -2.06 58.40 -41.22
C MET A 1 -3.12 57.97 -40.20
N ARG A 2 -3.61 58.94 -39.41
CA ARG A 2 -4.93 59.58 -39.45
C ARG A 2 -6.09 58.52 -39.33
N ALA A 3 -7.08 58.60 -38.49
CA ALA A 3 -7.66 59.55 -37.53
C ALA A 3 -8.90 58.84 -36.96
N SER A 4 -9.14 58.90 -35.67
CA SER A 4 -10.15 59.71 -34.96
C SER A 4 -11.59 59.43 -35.44
N SER A 5 -12.55 59.20 -34.51
CA SER A 5 -13.25 60.23 -33.79
C SER A 5 -14.26 59.65 -32.79
N ALA A 6 -14.31 60.35 -31.69
CA ALA A 6 -15.25 60.33 -30.61
C ALA A 6 -16.69 60.79 -30.99
N TRP A 7 -17.68 60.38 -30.23
CA TRP A 7 -18.83 61.22 -29.96
C TRP A 7 -19.32 61.07 -28.53
N ARG A 8 -19.41 62.22 -27.85
CA ARG A 8 -20.02 62.46 -26.53
C ARG A 8 -21.47 62.88 -26.72
N GLY A 9 -22.31 62.51 -25.82
CA GLY A 9 -23.68 63.04 -25.75
C GLY A 9 -24.25 62.93 -24.34
N CYS A 10 -24.24 64.05 -23.69
CA CYS A 10 -24.72 64.45 -22.39
C CYS A 10 -26.25 64.57 -22.38
N CYS A 11 -26.95 64.30 -21.28
CA CYS A 11 -27.94 65.18 -20.56
C CYS A 11 -28.81 64.39 -19.61
N ARG A 12 -28.67 64.67 -18.40
CA ARG A 12 -29.47 65.42 -17.38
C ARG A 12 -30.46 64.60 -16.57
N ALA A 13 -30.32 64.88 -15.29
CA ALA A 13 -31.03 64.35 -14.13
C ALA A 13 -32.54 64.83 -14.13
N ASP A 14 -33.34 63.99 -13.47
CA ASP A 14 -34.50 64.54 -12.75
C ASP A 14 -34.75 63.77 -11.44
N HIS A 15 -35.14 64.58 -10.42
CA HIS A 15 -35.32 64.13 -9.04
C HIS A 15 -36.75 63.59 -8.83
N GLY A 16 -36.94 62.47 -8.21
CA GLY A 16 -38.22 61.92 -7.78
C GLY A 16 -38.15 61.10 -6.52
N LYS A 17 -38.79 61.58 -5.49
CA LYS A 17 -38.78 61.15 -4.07
C LYS A 17 -39.19 59.69 -3.80
N MET A 18 -38.39 59.08 -2.98
CA MET A 18 -38.64 58.22 -1.82
C MET A 18 -40.07 57.68 -1.57
N ILE A 19 -40.20 56.34 -1.63
CA ILE A 19 -41.11 55.60 -0.73
C ILE A 19 -40.34 54.32 -0.25
N GLN A 20 -40.04 54.32 1.04
CA GLN A 20 -39.57 53.13 1.73
C GLN A 20 -40.69 52.10 1.87
N ARG A 21 -40.55 50.94 1.23
CA ARG A 21 -41.28 49.71 1.62
C ARG A 21 -40.29 48.73 2.17
N LYS A 22 -40.36 48.52 3.48
CA LYS A 22 -39.77 47.35 4.15
C LYS A 22 -40.52 46.12 3.67
N SER A 23 -39.87 45.30 2.87
CA SER A 23 -40.27 43.92 2.64
C SER A 23 -39.17 43.03 3.19
N GLY A 24 -39.40 42.49 4.40
CA GLY A 24 -38.56 41.45 4.97
C GLY A 24 -38.71 40.17 4.15
N LEU A 25 -37.65 39.79 3.46
CA LEU A 25 -37.51 38.44 2.95
C LEU A 25 -36.97 37.59 4.09
N PRO A 26 -37.51 36.39 4.32
CA PRO A 26 -36.98 35.49 5.32
C PRO A 26 -35.56 35.05 4.92
N GLN A 27 -34.61 35.16 5.85
CA GLN A 27 -33.30 34.57 5.71
C GLN A 27 -33.48 33.06 5.59
N PRO A 28 -32.76 32.36 4.67
CA PRO A 28 -32.75 30.92 4.65
C PRO A 28 -32.11 30.42 5.95
N ALA A 29 -32.82 29.54 6.63
CA ALA A 29 -32.36 28.83 7.79
C ALA A 29 -30.98 28.18 7.48
N HIS A 30 -30.04 28.32 8.40
CA HIS A 30 -28.80 27.54 8.42
C HIS A 30 -29.19 26.07 8.45
N ASP A 31 -29.22 25.46 7.27
CA ASP A 31 -29.42 24.05 7.10
C ASP A 31 -28.13 23.34 7.54
N GLY A 32 -28.31 22.42 8.47
CA GLY A 32 -27.23 21.70 9.12
C GLY A 32 -26.25 21.12 8.10
N LYS A 33 -24.98 21.13 8.44
CA LYS A 33 -23.93 20.44 7.72
C LYS A 33 -24.38 19.01 7.42
N ARG A 34 -24.90 18.76 6.24
CA ARG A 34 -25.06 17.39 5.73
C ARG A 34 -23.67 16.82 5.67
N ASN A 35 -23.46 15.82 6.49
CA ASN A 35 -22.28 15.01 6.54
C ASN A 35 -22.23 14.19 5.23
N THR A 36 -21.77 14.81 4.15
CA THR A 36 -21.46 14.15 2.89
C THR A 36 -20.13 13.43 3.07
N ARG A 37 -20.10 12.39 3.94
CA ARG A 37 -19.13 11.31 3.73
C ARG A 37 -19.47 10.76 2.36
N SER A 38 -18.65 11.08 1.38
CA SER A 38 -18.89 10.68 0.00
C SER A 38 -18.99 9.15 -0.08
N HIS A 39 -19.80 8.62 -1.01
CA HIS A 39 -19.86 7.17 -1.28
C HIS A 39 -18.47 6.56 -1.51
N ALA A 40 -17.49 7.32 -2.00
CA ALA A 40 -16.10 6.91 -2.17
C ALA A 40 -15.42 6.45 -0.86
N ALA A 41 -15.78 7.02 0.30
CA ALA A 41 -15.23 6.62 1.61
C ALA A 41 -15.67 5.21 2.07
N MET A 42 -16.53 4.54 1.33
CA MET A 42 -17.02 3.18 1.63
C MET A 42 -16.31 2.09 0.84
N HIS A 43 -15.51 2.43 -0.16
CA HIS A 43 -14.90 1.47 -1.08
C HIS A 43 -13.40 1.29 -0.78
N THR A 44 -12.88 0.11 -1.13
CA THR A 44 -11.45 -0.18 -1.17
C THR A 44 -10.87 0.28 -2.49
N ALA A 45 -9.75 1.01 -2.47
CA ALA A 45 -9.02 1.35 -3.68
C ALA A 45 -8.24 0.12 -4.18
N TYR A 46 -8.35 -0.18 -5.48
CA TYR A 46 -7.50 -1.13 -6.18
C TYR A 46 -6.48 -0.36 -7.00
N ILE A 47 -5.21 -0.42 -6.61
CA ILE A 47 -4.14 0.37 -7.22
C ILE A 47 -3.21 -0.56 -7.99
N SER A 48 -3.09 -0.36 -9.30
CA SER A 48 -2.22 -1.15 -10.18
C SER A 48 -1.70 -0.29 -11.32
N HIS A 49 -0.82 -0.83 -12.17
CA HIS A 49 -0.32 -0.14 -13.37
C HIS A 49 0.15 -1.15 -14.43
N PRO A 50 -0.06 -0.90 -15.74
CA PRO A 50 0.34 -1.82 -16.82
C PRO A 50 1.84 -2.14 -16.86
N SER A 51 2.71 -1.24 -16.35
CA SER A 51 4.15 -1.49 -16.31
C SER A 51 4.54 -2.71 -15.46
N PHE A 52 3.70 -3.10 -14.50
CA PHE A 52 3.96 -4.27 -13.66
C PHE A 52 3.97 -5.58 -14.45
N LEU A 53 3.21 -5.66 -15.53
CA LEU A 53 3.19 -6.81 -16.42
C LEU A 53 4.40 -6.86 -17.38
N LEU A 54 5.15 -5.77 -17.48
CA LEU A 54 6.36 -5.69 -18.32
C LEU A 54 7.64 -6.03 -17.55
N HIS A 55 7.60 -5.97 -16.20
CA HIS A 55 8.69 -6.43 -15.37
C HIS A 55 8.75 -7.96 -15.40
N ASP A 56 9.95 -8.49 -15.68
CA ASP A 56 10.22 -9.91 -15.80
C ASP A 56 11.68 -10.19 -15.39
N MET A 57 11.90 -11.24 -14.62
CA MET A 57 13.23 -11.65 -14.14
C MET A 57 13.83 -12.82 -14.96
N GLY A 58 13.15 -13.26 -16.00
CA GLY A 58 13.59 -14.31 -16.90
C GLY A 58 12.69 -15.55 -16.88
N PRO A 59 12.84 -16.41 -17.90
CA PRO A 59 11.99 -17.57 -18.09
C PRO A 59 12.01 -18.52 -16.86
N GLY A 60 10.82 -18.86 -16.36
CA GLY A 60 10.66 -19.79 -15.23
C GLY A 60 10.91 -19.18 -13.86
N HIS A 61 11.12 -17.87 -13.79
CA HIS A 61 11.21 -17.18 -12.50
C HIS A 61 9.85 -17.18 -11.77
N PRO A 62 9.80 -17.52 -10.46
CA PRO A 62 8.53 -17.58 -9.72
C PRO A 62 7.83 -16.22 -9.62
N GLU A 63 8.60 -15.13 -9.43
CA GLU A 63 8.06 -13.76 -9.47
C GLU A 63 7.87 -13.36 -10.94
N CYS A 64 6.67 -13.59 -11.48
CA CYS A 64 6.33 -13.46 -12.90
C CYS A 64 5.08 -12.60 -13.12
N PRO A 65 4.89 -12.03 -14.32
CA PRO A 65 3.72 -11.22 -14.66
C PRO A 65 2.38 -11.94 -14.45
N GLU A 66 2.35 -13.25 -14.62
CA GLU A 66 1.15 -14.09 -14.46
C GLU A 66 0.55 -14.02 -13.06
N ARG A 67 1.34 -13.65 -12.04
CA ARG A 67 0.85 -13.43 -10.68
C ARG A 67 -0.27 -12.38 -10.64
N LEU A 68 -0.08 -11.24 -11.31
CA LEU A 68 -1.11 -10.21 -11.36
C LEU A 68 -2.30 -10.61 -12.22
N SER A 69 -2.06 -11.28 -13.34
CA SER A 69 -3.14 -11.77 -14.20
C SER A 69 -4.04 -12.76 -13.46
N ALA A 70 -3.44 -13.72 -12.72
CA ALA A 70 -4.19 -14.68 -11.92
C ALA A 70 -5.05 -14.00 -10.83
N ILE A 71 -4.51 -12.98 -10.16
CA ILE A 71 -5.24 -12.18 -9.17
C ILE A 71 -6.41 -11.46 -9.85
N GLN A 72 -6.15 -10.72 -10.94
CA GLN A 72 -7.16 -9.90 -11.61
C GLN A 72 -8.29 -10.77 -12.17
N ASP A 73 -7.96 -11.87 -12.85
CA ASP A 73 -8.95 -12.80 -13.40
C ASP A 73 -9.84 -13.39 -12.30
N HIS A 74 -9.24 -13.78 -11.18
CA HIS A 74 -10.00 -14.33 -10.05
C HIS A 74 -10.92 -13.30 -9.41
N LEU A 75 -10.42 -12.09 -9.14
CA LEU A 75 -11.23 -11.00 -8.58
C LEU A 75 -12.37 -10.61 -9.53
N LEU A 76 -12.12 -10.57 -10.84
CA LEU A 76 -13.12 -10.27 -11.86
C LEU A 76 -14.20 -11.37 -11.92
N MET A 77 -13.79 -12.64 -11.97
CA MET A 77 -14.71 -13.77 -12.01
C MET A 77 -15.66 -13.83 -10.81
N HIS A 78 -15.23 -13.35 -9.65
CA HIS A 78 -16.04 -13.33 -8.43
C HIS A 78 -16.73 -11.98 -8.18
N GLY A 79 -16.66 -11.04 -9.13
CA GLY A 79 -17.30 -9.72 -9.04
C GLY A 79 -16.69 -8.80 -7.97
N LEU A 80 -15.53 -9.15 -7.40
CA LEU A 80 -14.87 -8.37 -6.35
C LEU A 80 -14.25 -7.10 -6.92
N LEU A 81 -13.70 -7.17 -8.13
CA LEU A 81 -13.06 -6.04 -8.78
C LEU A 81 -14.06 -4.90 -9.08
N ASP A 82 -15.32 -5.25 -9.40
CA ASP A 82 -16.39 -4.28 -9.67
C ASP A 82 -16.83 -3.51 -8.40
N LEU A 83 -16.51 -4.03 -7.22
CA LEU A 83 -16.81 -3.39 -5.93
C LEU A 83 -15.67 -2.48 -5.44
N MET A 84 -14.54 -2.49 -6.12
CA MET A 84 -13.36 -1.69 -5.78
C MET A 84 -13.26 -0.44 -6.67
N LEU A 85 -12.59 0.59 -6.19
CA LEU A 85 -12.28 1.77 -7.00
C LEU A 85 -10.91 1.60 -7.67
N PRO A 86 -10.85 1.50 -9.00
CA PRO A 86 -9.58 1.35 -9.72
C PRO A 86 -8.81 2.68 -9.76
N TYR A 87 -7.50 2.58 -9.56
CA TYR A 87 -6.55 3.67 -9.69
C TYR A 87 -5.31 3.22 -10.43
N ASP A 88 -4.81 4.06 -11.34
CA ASP A 88 -3.49 3.90 -11.92
C ASP A 88 -2.44 4.41 -10.92
N ALA A 89 -1.46 3.57 -10.61
CA ALA A 89 -0.37 3.94 -9.71
C ALA A 89 0.51 5.03 -10.36
N PRO A 90 0.72 6.20 -9.72
CA PRO A 90 1.71 7.16 -10.19
C PRO A 90 3.12 6.61 -9.98
N MET A 91 4.11 7.21 -10.61
CA MET A 91 5.50 7.00 -10.21
C MET A 91 5.77 7.74 -8.90
N ALA A 92 6.44 7.08 -7.95
CA ALA A 92 6.99 7.78 -6.79
C ALA A 92 8.00 8.85 -7.26
N THR A 93 8.08 9.95 -6.53
CA THR A 93 9.15 10.93 -6.77
C THR A 93 10.47 10.41 -6.21
N ARG A 94 11.60 10.90 -6.77
CA ARG A 94 12.92 10.57 -6.24
C ARG A 94 13.04 10.93 -4.75
N GLU A 95 12.49 12.06 -4.34
CA GLU A 95 12.47 12.48 -2.94
C GLU A 95 11.76 11.45 -2.04
N GLN A 96 10.61 10.93 -2.45
CA GLN A 96 9.87 9.93 -1.69
C GLN A 96 10.69 8.64 -1.49
N VAL A 97 11.36 8.15 -2.54
CA VAL A 97 12.22 6.97 -2.48
C VAL A 97 13.47 7.21 -1.62
N LEU A 98 14.08 8.39 -1.71
CA LEU A 98 15.27 8.76 -0.94
C LEU A 98 15.01 8.95 0.56
N ARG A 99 13.76 8.95 1.03
CA ARG A 99 13.47 8.92 2.47
C ARG A 99 13.86 7.59 3.12
N VAL A 100 13.90 6.53 2.32
CA VAL A 100 14.14 5.15 2.81
C VAL A 100 15.34 4.48 2.16
N HIS A 101 15.79 4.94 1.01
CA HIS A 101 16.94 4.41 0.28
C HIS A 101 18.03 5.44 0.10
N ASP A 102 19.28 4.99 0.12
CA ASP A 102 20.46 5.84 -0.12
C ASP A 102 20.52 6.31 -1.57
N SER A 103 20.93 7.56 -1.77
CA SER A 103 21.00 8.17 -3.09
C SER A 103 21.96 7.45 -4.04
N LEU A 104 23.06 6.89 -3.51
CA LEU A 104 24.02 6.11 -4.27
C LEU A 104 23.37 4.80 -4.76
N TYR A 105 22.68 4.08 -3.89
CA TYR A 105 21.98 2.86 -4.24
C TYR A 105 20.96 3.08 -5.36
N VAL A 106 20.14 4.15 -5.25
CA VAL A 106 19.15 4.47 -6.28
C VAL A 106 19.85 4.80 -7.62
N ALA A 107 20.96 5.54 -7.58
CA ALA A 107 21.73 5.86 -8.79
C ALA A 107 22.39 4.61 -9.41
N GLU A 108 22.86 3.68 -8.60
CA GLU A 108 23.42 2.39 -9.05
C GLU A 108 22.37 1.52 -9.75
N LEU A 109 21.16 1.44 -9.19
CA LEU A 109 20.03 0.74 -9.84
C LEU A 109 19.65 1.39 -11.17
N GLU A 110 19.60 2.73 -11.23
CA GLU A 110 19.31 3.46 -12.46
C GLU A 110 20.38 3.18 -13.53
N ALA A 111 21.66 3.17 -13.14
CA ALA A 111 22.77 2.88 -14.04
C ALA A 111 22.82 1.40 -14.49
N ALA A 112 22.37 0.48 -13.64
CA ALA A 112 22.33 -0.96 -13.93
C ALA A 112 21.17 -1.37 -14.85
N SER A 113 20.18 -0.50 -15.06
CA SER A 113 19.00 -0.82 -15.88
C SER A 113 19.39 -1.13 -17.32
N PRO A 114 19.13 -2.36 -17.84
CA PRO A 114 19.58 -2.75 -19.16
C PRO A 114 18.70 -2.14 -20.26
N ALA A 115 19.30 -1.86 -21.41
CA ALA A 115 18.56 -1.50 -22.61
C ALA A 115 17.88 -2.69 -23.30
N SER A 116 18.37 -3.92 -23.03
CA SER A 116 17.82 -5.20 -23.54
C SER A 116 18.32 -6.36 -22.66
N GLY A 117 17.58 -7.46 -22.67
CA GLY A 117 17.93 -8.67 -21.89
C GLY A 117 17.80 -8.45 -20.38
N TYR A 118 18.67 -9.10 -19.62
CA TYR A 118 18.60 -9.11 -18.15
C TYR A 118 19.95 -8.76 -17.51
N VAL A 119 19.90 -8.03 -16.40
CA VAL A 119 21.04 -7.77 -15.53
C VAL A 119 20.70 -8.25 -14.12
N ARG A 120 21.56 -9.07 -13.52
CA ARG A 120 21.40 -9.50 -12.12
C ARG A 120 21.97 -8.44 -11.19
N VAL A 121 21.20 -8.08 -10.18
CA VAL A 121 21.61 -7.15 -9.11
C VAL A 121 21.85 -7.88 -7.78
N ASP A 122 21.32 -9.12 -7.68
CA ASP A 122 21.51 -10.06 -6.59
C ASP A 122 21.41 -11.48 -7.16
N PRO A 123 21.86 -12.55 -6.46
CA PRO A 123 21.82 -13.92 -6.98
C PRO A 123 20.47 -14.39 -7.50
N ASP A 124 19.38 -13.90 -6.93
CA ASP A 124 18.00 -14.25 -7.29
C ASP A 124 17.17 -13.09 -7.87
N THR A 125 17.77 -11.90 -8.00
CA THR A 125 17.05 -10.67 -8.41
C THR A 125 17.63 -10.10 -9.70
N ALA A 126 16.83 -10.06 -10.76
CA ALA A 126 17.26 -9.59 -12.09
C ALA A 126 16.35 -8.45 -12.61
N MET A 127 16.96 -7.55 -13.37
CA MET A 127 16.28 -6.45 -14.05
C MET A 127 16.16 -6.74 -15.54
N ASN A 128 15.01 -6.43 -16.12
CA ASN A 128 14.84 -6.21 -17.56
C ASN A 128 14.69 -4.69 -17.84
N PRO A 129 14.55 -4.24 -19.10
CA PRO A 129 14.40 -2.82 -19.44
C PRO A 129 13.20 -2.10 -18.79
N HIS A 130 12.23 -2.85 -18.29
CA HIS A 130 10.98 -2.31 -17.74
C HIS A 130 10.95 -2.31 -16.19
N THR A 131 11.89 -3.00 -15.56
CA THR A 131 11.91 -3.21 -14.10
C THR A 131 11.90 -1.92 -13.31
N LEU A 132 12.79 -0.98 -13.64
CA LEU A 132 12.85 0.29 -12.89
C LEU A 132 11.55 1.07 -13.00
N LYS A 133 10.95 1.14 -14.19
CA LYS A 133 9.67 1.82 -14.35
C LYS A 133 8.59 1.17 -13.47
N ALA A 134 8.54 -0.15 -13.44
CA ALA A 134 7.62 -0.88 -12.57
C ALA A 134 7.90 -0.59 -11.09
N ALA A 135 9.17 -0.63 -10.65
CA ALA A 135 9.55 -0.35 -9.27
C ALA A 135 9.15 1.08 -8.81
N TRP A 136 9.36 2.09 -9.67
CA TRP A 136 8.91 3.46 -9.39
C TRP A 136 7.39 3.56 -9.23
N HIS A 137 6.62 2.86 -10.06
CA HIS A 137 5.15 2.81 -9.93
C HIS A 137 4.71 2.00 -8.71
N ALA A 138 5.41 0.91 -8.35
CA ALA A 138 5.09 0.11 -7.17
C ALA A 138 5.26 0.93 -5.87
N ALA A 139 6.36 1.66 -5.74
CA ALA A 139 6.54 2.61 -4.65
C ALA A 139 5.49 3.73 -4.66
N GLY A 140 5.15 4.25 -5.85
CA GLY A 140 4.12 5.28 -6.01
C GLY A 140 2.71 4.80 -5.67
N ALA A 141 2.41 3.51 -5.85
CA ALA A 141 1.15 2.90 -5.42
C ALA A 141 0.98 2.98 -3.89
N ALA A 142 2.05 2.71 -3.14
CA ALA A 142 2.04 2.83 -1.67
C ALA A 142 1.76 4.26 -1.21
N VAL A 143 2.40 5.24 -1.85
CA VAL A 143 2.17 6.67 -1.60
C VAL A 143 0.71 7.04 -1.89
N GLN A 144 0.21 6.69 -3.06
CA GLN A 144 -1.17 6.99 -3.46
C GLN A 144 -2.19 6.32 -2.52
N GLY A 145 -1.96 5.06 -2.14
CA GLY A 145 -2.80 4.34 -1.18
C GLY A 145 -2.87 5.08 0.16
N ALA A 146 -1.73 5.52 0.69
CA ALA A 146 -1.67 6.32 1.92
C ALA A 146 -2.46 7.63 1.80
N GLU A 147 -2.30 8.35 0.69
CA GLU A 147 -3.04 9.60 0.45
C GLU A 147 -4.55 9.39 0.36
N LEU A 148 -4.99 8.34 -0.34
CA LEU A 148 -6.42 8.05 -0.51
C LEU A 148 -7.08 7.74 0.83
N VAL A 149 -6.46 6.91 1.68
CA VAL A 149 -7.05 6.56 2.99
C VAL A 149 -6.91 7.69 4.00
N ALA A 150 -5.81 8.45 3.99
CA ALA A 150 -5.63 9.60 4.89
C ALA A 150 -6.67 10.70 4.62
N ARG A 151 -7.00 10.93 3.35
CA ARG A 151 -8.00 11.94 2.93
C ARG A 151 -9.44 11.42 3.03
N GLY A 152 -9.65 10.15 3.38
CA GLY A 152 -10.99 9.53 3.43
C GLY A 152 -11.64 9.38 2.05
N LEU A 153 -10.84 9.29 0.98
CA LEU A 153 -11.28 9.03 -0.39
C LEU A 153 -11.47 7.53 -0.66
N ALA A 154 -10.84 6.69 0.15
CA ALA A 154 -11.07 5.25 0.22
C ALA A 154 -11.07 4.80 1.68
N ARG A 155 -11.78 3.70 1.99
CA ARG A 155 -11.76 3.07 3.31
C ARG A 155 -10.41 2.40 3.58
N SER A 156 -9.94 1.66 2.58
CA SER A 156 -8.67 0.96 2.55
C SER A 156 -8.10 0.97 1.13
N ALA A 157 -6.85 0.58 0.96
CA ALA A 157 -6.24 0.44 -0.35
C ALA A 157 -5.55 -0.93 -0.46
N PHE A 158 -5.72 -1.59 -1.60
CA PHE A 158 -4.93 -2.75 -2.00
C PHE A 158 -4.10 -2.39 -3.23
N CYS A 159 -2.78 -2.40 -3.06
CA CYS A 159 -1.81 -2.13 -4.11
C CYS A 159 -1.37 -3.46 -4.74
N CYS A 160 -1.97 -3.80 -5.89
CA CYS A 160 -1.64 -4.99 -6.66
C CYS A 160 -0.43 -4.68 -7.56
N VAL A 161 0.75 -4.77 -6.97
CA VAL A 161 2.01 -4.25 -7.51
C VAL A 161 3.03 -5.35 -7.78
N ARG A 162 3.95 -5.09 -8.69
CA ARG A 162 5.20 -5.80 -8.96
C ARG A 162 6.26 -4.78 -9.42
N PRO A 163 7.53 -4.98 -9.06
CA PRO A 163 8.09 -5.98 -8.16
C PRO A 163 7.63 -5.81 -6.70
N PRO A 164 7.80 -6.84 -5.83
CA PRO A 164 7.62 -6.73 -4.39
C PRO A 164 8.66 -5.81 -3.75
N GLY A 165 8.55 -5.54 -2.43
CA GLY A 165 9.39 -4.52 -1.83
C GLY A 165 10.03 -4.84 -0.49
N HIS A 166 9.47 -5.69 0.36
CA HIS A 166 9.81 -5.79 1.78
C HIS A 166 11.24 -6.27 2.07
N HIS A 167 11.92 -6.89 1.10
CA HIS A 167 13.32 -7.30 1.24
C HIS A 167 14.33 -6.20 0.87
N ALA A 168 13.96 -5.18 0.08
CA ALA A 168 14.88 -4.12 -0.31
C ALA A 168 15.32 -3.31 0.91
N GLU A 169 16.62 -3.37 1.23
CA GLU A 169 17.24 -2.62 2.32
C GLU A 169 17.58 -1.18 1.86
N ARG A 170 18.10 -0.34 2.75
CA ARG A 170 18.46 1.05 2.42
C ARG A 170 19.39 1.17 1.22
N HIS A 171 20.28 0.19 1.04
CA HIS A 171 21.35 0.22 0.04
C HIS A 171 21.54 -1.10 -0.71
N GLN A 172 20.52 -1.97 -0.70
CA GLN A 172 20.62 -3.25 -1.38
C GLN A 172 19.28 -3.73 -1.90
N ALA A 173 19.25 -4.12 -3.19
CA ALA A 173 18.19 -4.92 -3.79
C ALA A 173 18.43 -6.39 -3.46
N MET A 174 17.40 -7.14 -3.09
CA MET A 174 17.47 -8.57 -2.84
C MET A 174 16.07 -9.19 -2.76
N GLY A 175 15.95 -10.51 -2.86
CA GLY A 175 14.67 -11.22 -2.68
C GLY A 175 13.58 -10.69 -3.63
N PHE A 176 13.92 -10.48 -4.90
CA PHE A 176 13.04 -9.96 -5.96
C PHE A 176 12.66 -8.48 -5.79
N CYS A 177 13.15 -7.78 -4.76
CA CYS A 177 12.76 -6.43 -4.38
C CYS A 177 13.84 -5.41 -4.81
N PHE A 178 13.39 -4.27 -5.36
CA PHE A 178 14.26 -3.15 -5.78
C PHE A 178 14.08 -1.93 -4.90
N PHE A 179 12.86 -1.43 -4.74
CA PHE A 179 12.52 -0.44 -3.74
C PHE A 179 11.62 -1.06 -2.68
N ASN A 180 11.79 -0.65 -1.44
CA ASN A 180 10.89 -1.06 -0.37
C ASN A 180 9.58 -0.26 -0.48
N ASN A 181 8.63 -0.79 -1.24
CA ASN A 181 7.40 -0.09 -1.59
C ASN A 181 6.62 0.33 -0.34
N VAL A 182 6.46 -0.59 0.61
CA VAL A 182 5.72 -0.31 1.86
C VAL A 182 6.44 0.74 2.69
N ALA A 183 7.78 0.68 2.76
CA ALA A 183 8.57 1.67 3.52
C ALA A 183 8.49 3.07 2.91
N VAL A 184 8.45 3.19 1.58
CA VAL A 184 8.22 4.48 0.89
C VAL A 184 6.86 5.05 1.29
N GLY A 185 5.80 4.23 1.32
CA GLY A 185 4.47 4.65 1.76
C GLY A 185 4.43 5.08 3.23
N VAL A 186 5.05 4.29 4.12
CA VAL A 186 5.17 4.61 5.56
C VAL A 186 5.91 5.93 5.77
N ALA A 187 7.07 6.10 5.13
CA ALA A 187 7.86 7.33 5.26
C ALA A 187 7.10 8.55 4.69
N HIS A 188 6.32 8.38 3.62
CA HIS A 188 5.46 9.43 3.08
C HIS A 188 4.34 9.80 4.07
N ALA A 189 3.68 8.82 4.68
CA ALA A 189 2.63 9.07 5.66
C ALA A 189 3.15 9.88 6.85
N LEU A 190 4.32 9.52 7.38
CA LEU A 190 4.98 10.23 8.47
C LEU A 190 5.44 11.65 8.10
N ALA A 191 5.89 11.85 6.85
CA ALA A 191 6.46 13.14 6.43
C ALA A 191 5.41 14.15 5.94
N GLU A 192 4.34 13.69 5.28
CA GLU A 192 3.47 14.57 4.51
C GLU A 192 1.98 14.51 4.91
N LEU A 193 1.55 13.43 5.60
CA LEU A 193 0.12 13.26 5.87
C LEU A 193 -0.29 13.59 7.31
N GLY A 194 0.66 14.07 8.13
CA GLY A 194 0.41 14.39 9.53
C GLY A 194 0.08 13.16 10.38
N ILE A 195 0.65 12.02 10.04
CA ILE A 195 0.56 10.76 10.77
C ILE A 195 1.81 10.64 11.65
N ASP A 196 1.64 10.48 12.94
CA ASP A 196 2.76 10.41 13.90
C ASP A 196 3.17 8.96 14.19
N ARG A 197 2.25 7.99 14.09
CA ARG A 197 2.50 6.58 14.40
C ARG A 197 1.92 5.66 13.34
N VAL A 198 2.78 4.82 12.76
CA VAL A 198 2.42 3.85 11.73
C VAL A 198 2.73 2.43 12.21
N ALA A 199 1.77 1.53 12.10
CA ALA A 199 2.03 0.10 12.22
C ALA A 199 2.31 -0.49 10.82
N LEU A 200 3.39 -1.25 10.72
CA LEU A 200 3.73 -2.07 9.57
C LEU A 200 3.55 -3.54 9.97
N VAL A 201 2.59 -4.21 9.35
CA VAL A 201 2.30 -5.63 9.55
C VAL A 201 2.83 -6.40 8.35
N ASP A 202 3.63 -7.42 8.59
CA ASP A 202 4.20 -8.26 7.54
C ASP A 202 3.84 -9.72 7.81
N PHE A 203 3.07 -10.33 6.91
CA PHE A 203 2.70 -11.74 6.97
C PHE A 203 3.18 -12.55 5.74
N ASP A 204 4.09 -11.99 4.95
CA ASP A 204 4.85 -12.79 3.99
C ASP A 204 5.55 -13.94 4.71
N VAL A 205 5.77 -15.07 4.01
CA VAL A 205 6.44 -16.23 4.61
C VAL A 205 7.90 -15.96 4.90
N HIS A 206 8.50 -14.97 4.21
CA HIS A 206 9.87 -14.55 4.41
C HIS A 206 9.94 -13.37 5.40
N HIS A 207 11.02 -13.28 6.14
CA HIS A 207 11.27 -12.13 6.99
C HIS A 207 11.49 -10.87 6.15
N GLY A 208 10.71 -9.80 6.40
CA GLY A 208 10.84 -8.48 5.77
C GLY A 208 12.07 -7.71 6.25
N ASN A 209 13.27 -8.24 5.99
CA ASN A 209 14.55 -7.70 6.46
C ASN A 209 14.81 -6.27 6.01
N GLY A 210 14.31 -5.90 4.81
CA GLY A 210 14.44 -4.54 4.29
C GLY A 210 13.63 -3.55 5.11
N SER A 211 12.37 -3.87 5.41
CA SER A 211 11.51 -3.05 6.26
C SER A 211 12.08 -2.91 7.67
N GLU A 212 12.58 -4.01 8.25
CA GLU A 212 13.28 -3.97 9.54
C GLU A 212 14.55 -3.13 9.48
N ASN A 213 15.39 -3.27 8.44
CA ASN A 213 16.61 -2.47 8.24
C ASN A 213 16.31 -0.97 8.18
N ILE A 214 15.20 -0.59 7.55
CA ILE A 214 14.82 0.81 7.37
C ILE A 214 14.30 1.43 8.67
N PHE A 215 13.47 0.69 9.43
CA PHE A 215 12.71 1.26 10.55
C PHE A 215 13.17 0.82 11.94
N ALA A 216 14.17 -0.04 12.06
CA ALA A 216 14.68 -0.44 13.37
C ALA A 216 15.15 0.78 14.18
N GLY A 217 14.53 1.01 15.34
CA GLY A 217 14.83 2.15 16.22
C GLY A 217 14.06 3.44 15.90
N ASP A 218 13.23 3.48 14.87
CA ASP A 218 12.30 4.62 14.67
C ASP A 218 11.03 4.39 15.51
N GLU A 219 10.91 5.13 16.61
CA GLU A 219 9.80 5.00 17.57
C GLU A 219 8.43 5.35 16.99
N ARG A 220 8.38 5.98 15.80
CA ARG A 220 7.14 6.30 15.08
C ARG A 220 6.59 5.11 14.29
N VAL A 221 7.37 4.04 14.14
CA VAL A 221 6.99 2.84 13.39
C VAL A 221 7.05 1.62 14.30
N LEU A 222 5.95 0.90 14.40
CA LEU A 222 5.91 -0.44 15.00
C LEU A 222 5.82 -1.46 13.86
N MET A 223 6.78 -2.36 13.75
CA MET A 223 6.68 -3.51 12.86
C MET A 223 6.30 -4.77 13.66
N VAL A 224 5.28 -5.48 13.18
CA VAL A 224 4.90 -6.80 13.67
C VAL A 224 4.94 -7.77 12.50
N SER A 225 5.62 -8.91 12.66
CA SER A 225 5.78 -9.88 11.57
C SER A 225 5.75 -11.32 12.05
N THR A 226 5.28 -12.21 11.15
CA THR A 226 5.47 -13.66 11.24
C THR A 226 6.15 -14.14 9.97
N PHE A 227 7.06 -15.07 10.08
CA PHE A 227 7.79 -15.64 8.95
C PHE A 227 8.28 -17.04 9.29
N GLN A 228 8.52 -17.87 8.28
CA GLN A 228 9.14 -19.17 8.51
C GLN A 228 10.62 -18.99 8.90
N HIS A 229 11.05 -19.69 9.93
CA HIS A 229 12.47 -19.76 10.30
C HIS A 229 12.86 -21.19 10.69
N PRO A 230 14.02 -21.72 10.20
CA PRO A 230 14.94 -21.09 9.25
C PRO A 230 14.39 -21.07 7.81
N LEU A 231 14.53 -19.95 7.15
CA LEU A 231 14.25 -19.72 5.72
C LEU A 231 15.00 -18.46 5.26
N TYR A 232 15.12 -18.26 3.93
CA TYR A 232 15.60 -16.98 3.37
C TYR A 232 14.85 -15.81 4.01
N PRO A 233 15.45 -14.68 4.33
CA PRO A 233 16.86 -14.31 4.16
C PRO A 233 17.74 -14.71 5.36
N TYR A 234 17.35 -15.69 6.17
CA TYR A 234 18.08 -16.20 7.34
C TYR A 234 18.34 -15.14 8.41
N SER A 235 17.38 -14.25 8.60
CA SER A 235 17.40 -13.17 9.58
C SER A 235 16.06 -13.05 10.32
N GLY A 236 15.95 -12.13 11.28
CA GLY A 236 14.72 -11.84 12.00
C GLY A 236 14.52 -12.65 13.28
N GLU A 237 15.30 -13.71 13.55
CA GLU A 237 15.22 -14.44 14.82
C GLU A 237 15.53 -13.51 16.01
N ILE A 238 16.50 -12.61 15.82
CA ILE A 238 16.81 -11.54 16.76
C ILE A 238 16.40 -10.22 16.12
N ALA A 239 15.42 -9.55 16.72
CA ALA A 239 14.94 -8.26 16.26
C ALA A 239 16.03 -7.18 16.36
N ARG A 240 16.15 -6.35 15.31
CA ARG A 240 17.16 -5.26 15.23
C ARG A 240 16.80 -4.04 16.10
N GLY A 241 15.59 -3.96 16.63
CA GLY A 241 15.13 -2.84 17.47
C GLY A 241 13.94 -3.19 18.34
N PRO A 242 13.70 -2.40 19.40
CA PRO A 242 12.61 -2.65 20.35
C PRO A 242 11.21 -2.47 19.73
N ASN A 243 11.13 -1.81 18.61
CA ASN A 243 9.92 -1.56 17.83
C ASN A 243 9.64 -2.66 16.77
N MET A 244 10.43 -3.74 16.77
CA MET A 244 10.30 -4.89 15.87
C MET A 244 9.78 -6.09 16.66
N ILE A 245 8.57 -6.53 16.38
CA ILE A 245 7.94 -7.70 17.01
C ILE A 245 7.97 -8.86 16.02
N ASN A 246 9.13 -9.48 15.93
CA ASN A 246 9.38 -10.62 15.05
C ASN A 246 8.90 -11.91 15.72
N VAL A 247 8.10 -12.70 15.01
CA VAL A 247 7.62 -14.02 15.48
C VAL A 247 8.00 -15.09 14.47
N PRO A 248 9.20 -15.70 14.61
CA PRO A 248 9.63 -16.80 13.76
C PRO A 248 8.74 -18.03 14.00
N LEU A 249 8.29 -18.65 12.90
CA LEU A 249 7.46 -19.85 12.92
C LEU A 249 8.27 -21.04 12.35
N PRO A 250 8.28 -22.18 13.00
CA PRO A 250 8.93 -23.36 12.46
C PRO A 250 8.21 -23.87 11.20
N PRO A 251 8.92 -24.57 10.28
CA PRO A 251 8.29 -25.20 9.14
C PRO A 251 7.09 -26.07 9.55
N ARG A 252 6.05 -26.12 8.73
CA ARG A 252 4.77 -26.80 8.93
C ARG A 252 3.84 -26.16 9.96
N SER A 253 4.14 -24.95 10.43
CA SER A 253 3.20 -24.19 11.25
C SER A 253 1.95 -23.85 10.42
N GLY A 254 0.79 -24.25 10.93
CA GLY A 254 -0.53 -23.94 10.34
C GLY A 254 -1.17 -22.68 10.93
N GLY A 255 -2.44 -22.48 10.63
CA GLY A 255 -3.21 -21.33 11.09
C GLY A 255 -3.28 -21.16 12.62
N ASP A 256 -3.19 -22.25 13.40
CA ASP A 256 -3.18 -22.12 14.86
C ASP A 256 -1.94 -21.40 15.39
N ALA A 257 -0.77 -21.65 14.79
CA ALA A 257 0.47 -20.95 15.13
C ALA A 257 0.38 -19.46 14.73
N LEU A 258 -0.21 -19.14 13.58
CA LEU A 258 -0.51 -17.76 13.18
C LEU A 258 -1.41 -17.08 14.22
N ARG A 259 -2.51 -17.75 14.62
CA ARG A 259 -3.46 -17.19 15.60
C ARG A 259 -2.77 -16.90 16.94
N ALA A 260 -1.95 -17.82 17.42
CA ALA A 260 -1.17 -17.60 18.63
C ALA A 260 -0.21 -16.40 18.50
N ALA A 261 0.55 -16.31 17.40
CA ALA A 261 1.46 -15.19 17.15
C ALA A 261 0.73 -13.85 17.14
N VAL A 262 -0.40 -13.78 16.46
CA VAL A 262 -1.21 -12.55 16.35
C VAL A 262 -1.83 -12.18 17.69
N THR A 263 -2.52 -13.10 18.35
CA THR A 263 -3.25 -12.79 19.60
C THR A 263 -2.34 -12.52 20.79
N GLU A 264 -1.20 -13.21 20.88
CA GLU A 264 -0.29 -13.11 22.03
C GLU A 264 0.79 -12.04 21.84
N ARG A 265 1.15 -11.70 20.60
CA ARG A 265 2.26 -10.78 20.33
C ARG A 265 1.85 -9.53 19.56
N TRP A 266 1.14 -9.65 18.43
CA TRP A 266 0.81 -8.50 17.58
C TRP A 266 -0.26 -7.61 18.21
N LEU A 267 -1.41 -8.18 18.57
CA LEU A 267 -2.52 -7.39 19.07
C LEU A 267 -2.16 -6.62 20.37
N PRO A 268 -1.47 -7.20 21.37
CA PRO A 268 -1.02 -6.43 22.52
C PRO A 268 -0.03 -5.30 22.17
N ALA A 269 0.85 -5.53 21.17
CA ALA A 269 1.79 -4.51 20.74
C ALA A 269 1.08 -3.35 20.01
N LEU A 270 0.14 -3.67 19.11
CA LEU A 270 -0.69 -2.69 18.39
C LEU A 270 -1.56 -1.87 19.35
N GLU A 271 -2.18 -2.54 20.35
CA GLU A 271 -2.98 -1.89 21.40
C GLU A 271 -2.17 -0.87 22.20
N LYS A 272 -0.93 -1.24 22.58
CA LYS A 272 -0.02 -0.35 23.31
C LYS A 272 0.48 0.80 22.43
N PHE A 273 0.77 0.54 21.15
CA PHE A 273 1.36 1.50 20.23
C PHE A 273 0.34 2.52 19.71
N GLN A 274 -0.92 2.12 19.54
CA GLN A 274 -2.03 2.95 19.03
C GLN A 274 -1.69 3.63 17.70
N PRO A 275 -1.50 2.86 16.62
CA PRO A 275 -1.15 3.41 15.32
C PRO A 275 -2.26 4.32 14.77
N GLU A 276 -1.88 5.30 13.97
CA GLU A 276 -2.81 6.20 13.27
C GLU A 276 -3.04 5.78 11.81
N MET A 277 -2.20 4.90 11.30
CA MET A 277 -2.32 4.24 9.99
C MET A 277 -1.66 2.87 10.05
N VAL A 278 -2.20 1.90 9.32
CA VAL A 278 -1.66 0.56 9.22
C VAL A 278 -1.27 0.27 7.77
N PHE A 279 -0.03 -0.18 7.58
CA PHE A 279 0.44 -0.74 6.32
C PHE A 279 0.60 -2.25 6.45
N ILE A 280 0.36 -2.97 5.36
CA ILE A 280 0.49 -4.43 5.30
C ILE A 280 1.41 -4.80 4.14
N SER A 281 2.52 -5.47 4.44
CA SER A 281 3.25 -6.30 3.48
C SER A 281 2.52 -7.63 3.39
N ALA A 282 1.73 -7.80 2.32
CA ALA A 282 0.83 -8.91 2.13
C ALA A 282 1.44 -9.93 1.18
N GLY A 283 2.21 -10.87 1.72
CA GLY A 283 2.67 -12.07 1.01
C GLY A 283 1.70 -13.23 1.20
N PHE A 284 1.56 -14.05 0.17
CA PHE A 284 0.63 -15.18 0.17
C PHE A 284 1.34 -16.52 -0.03
N ASP A 285 2.65 -16.54 0.11
CA ASP A 285 3.55 -17.69 -0.03
C ASP A 285 3.67 -18.56 1.24
N ALA A 286 3.03 -18.18 2.33
CA ALA A 286 2.80 -19.06 3.48
C ALA A 286 1.69 -20.11 3.20
N HIS A 287 1.02 -20.03 2.03
CA HIS A 287 -0.02 -20.97 1.66
C HIS A 287 0.57 -22.38 1.44
N ARG A 288 -0.13 -23.41 1.94
CA ARG A 288 0.34 -24.83 1.89
C ARG A 288 0.56 -25.38 0.47
N GLU A 289 0.05 -24.72 -0.56
CA GLU A 289 0.22 -25.07 -1.96
C GLU A 289 1.38 -24.31 -2.63
N ASP A 290 2.04 -23.39 -1.90
CA ASP A 290 3.17 -22.63 -2.42
C ASP A 290 4.49 -23.36 -2.15
N ASP A 291 5.30 -23.52 -3.18
CA ASP A 291 6.53 -24.30 -3.12
C ASP A 291 7.74 -23.49 -2.58
N MET A 292 7.57 -22.18 -2.33
CA MET A 292 8.66 -21.32 -1.86
C MET A 292 8.97 -21.51 -0.37
N ALA A 293 8.02 -22.08 0.38
CA ALA A 293 8.18 -22.32 1.82
C ALA A 293 7.41 -23.57 2.27
N ASN A 294 7.35 -23.79 3.60
CA ASN A 294 6.72 -24.97 4.17
C ASN A 294 5.75 -24.63 5.30
N LEU A 295 5.14 -23.45 5.29
CA LEU A 295 4.01 -23.18 6.20
C LEU A 295 2.73 -23.83 5.65
N GLY A 296 1.73 -23.97 6.51
CA GLY A 296 0.52 -24.72 6.18
C GLY A 296 -0.73 -23.87 6.18
N TRP A 297 -0.65 -22.57 5.79
CA TRP A 297 -1.80 -21.68 5.81
C TRP A 297 -2.75 -21.95 4.63
N VAL A 298 -3.99 -21.51 4.80
CA VAL A 298 -5.05 -21.58 3.79
C VAL A 298 -5.73 -20.21 3.70
N GLU A 299 -6.60 -20.03 2.71
CA GLU A 299 -7.33 -18.78 2.45
C GLU A 299 -8.04 -18.23 3.70
N ALA A 300 -8.61 -19.13 4.51
CA ALA A 300 -9.29 -18.74 5.76
C ALA A 300 -8.33 -18.12 6.80
N ASP A 301 -7.05 -18.47 6.77
CA ASP A 301 -6.04 -17.90 7.66
C ASP A 301 -5.70 -16.47 7.25
N TYR A 302 -5.58 -16.21 5.94
CA TYR A 302 -5.39 -14.85 5.40
C TYR A 302 -6.61 -13.96 5.67
N ALA A 303 -7.83 -14.48 5.49
CA ALA A 303 -9.04 -13.75 5.86
C ALA A 303 -9.07 -13.42 7.36
N TRP A 304 -8.69 -14.39 8.21
CA TRP A 304 -8.69 -14.20 9.65
C TRP A 304 -7.66 -13.15 10.08
N VAL A 305 -6.39 -13.26 9.66
CA VAL A 305 -5.36 -12.29 10.06
C VAL A 305 -5.68 -10.89 9.54
N THR A 306 -6.24 -10.78 8.35
CA THR A 306 -6.68 -9.49 7.81
C THR A 306 -7.79 -8.88 8.66
N ARG A 307 -8.73 -9.70 9.15
CA ARG A 307 -9.82 -9.25 10.02
C ARG A 307 -9.29 -8.70 11.35
N GLU A 308 -8.29 -9.36 11.94
CA GLU A 308 -7.63 -8.88 13.16
C GLU A 308 -6.90 -7.55 12.96
N ILE A 309 -6.20 -7.41 11.81
CA ILE A 309 -5.50 -6.16 11.44
C ILE A 309 -6.49 -5.01 11.22
N VAL A 310 -7.55 -5.26 10.43
CA VAL A 310 -8.60 -4.27 10.17
C VAL A 310 -9.29 -3.86 11.47
N GLY A 311 -9.60 -4.82 12.35
CA GLY A 311 -10.16 -4.53 13.67
C GLY A 311 -9.26 -3.66 14.55
N ALA A 312 -7.95 -3.90 14.52
CA ALA A 312 -6.98 -3.03 15.20
C ALA A 312 -6.93 -1.62 14.56
N ALA A 313 -6.95 -1.54 13.23
CA ALA A 313 -7.00 -0.27 12.52
C ALA A 313 -8.29 0.52 12.79
N GLU A 314 -9.43 -0.15 12.91
CA GLU A 314 -10.70 0.50 13.28
C GLU A 314 -10.65 1.10 14.69
N ARG A 315 -10.03 0.40 15.65
CA ARG A 315 -9.91 0.89 17.03
C ARG A 315 -8.96 2.10 17.15
N HIS A 316 -7.84 2.11 16.43
CA HIS A 316 -6.75 3.06 16.66
C HIS A 316 -6.48 3.98 15.49
N ALA A 317 -6.63 3.49 14.26
CA ALA A 317 -6.24 4.19 13.03
C ALA A 317 -7.43 4.77 12.24
N GLY A 318 -8.64 4.79 12.82
CA GLY A 318 -9.85 5.22 12.10
C GLY A 318 -10.14 4.41 10.83
N GLY A 319 -9.71 3.13 10.81
CA GLY A 319 -9.87 2.20 9.69
C GLY A 319 -8.89 2.41 8.53
N ARG A 320 -7.86 3.25 8.69
CA ARG A 320 -6.87 3.51 7.61
C ARG A 320 -5.91 2.34 7.42
N VAL A 321 -6.10 1.59 6.33
CA VAL A 321 -5.29 0.43 5.97
C VAL A 321 -4.81 0.55 4.53
N VAL A 322 -3.52 0.34 4.31
CA VAL A 322 -2.89 0.23 2.98
C VAL A 322 -2.18 -1.10 2.90
N SER A 323 -2.63 -1.99 2.02
CA SER A 323 -2.05 -3.31 1.81
C SER A 323 -1.32 -3.37 0.47
N LEU A 324 -0.12 -3.94 0.46
CA LEU A 324 0.71 -4.11 -0.73
C LEU A 324 0.99 -5.59 -0.96
N LEU A 325 0.86 -6.03 -2.21
CA LEU A 325 1.23 -7.37 -2.63
C LEU A 325 2.75 -7.55 -2.50
N GLU A 326 3.17 -8.60 -1.79
CA GLU A 326 4.56 -9.07 -1.74
C GLU A 326 4.67 -10.44 -2.41
N GLY A 327 5.02 -11.51 -1.68
CA GLY A 327 5.16 -12.87 -2.20
C GLY A 327 3.84 -13.58 -2.49
N GLY A 328 3.97 -14.83 -2.91
CA GLY A 328 2.90 -15.72 -3.36
C GLY A 328 3.12 -16.14 -4.82
N TYR A 329 3.45 -17.41 -5.02
CA TYR A 329 4.00 -17.91 -6.30
C TYR A 329 3.23 -19.09 -6.88
N ASN A 330 2.42 -19.78 -6.07
CA ASN A 330 1.41 -20.69 -6.60
C ASN A 330 0.19 -19.88 -7.09
N LEU A 331 0.06 -19.69 -8.38
CA LEU A 331 -0.91 -18.76 -8.99
C LEU A 331 -2.36 -18.99 -8.55
N PRO A 332 -2.89 -20.24 -8.52
CA PRO A 332 -4.24 -20.50 -8.02
C PRO A 332 -4.41 -20.17 -6.53
N ALA A 333 -3.45 -20.55 -5.68
CA ALA A 333 -3.50 -20.27 -4.25
C ALA A 333 -3.37 -18.77 -3.95
N LEU A 334 -2.45 -18.08 -4.66
CA LEU A 334 -2.28 -16.63 -4.61
C LEU A 334 -3.60 -15.92 -4.91
N ALA A 335 -4.24 -16.27 -6.01
CA ALA A 335 -5.48 -15.61 -6.45
C ALA A 335 -6.63 -15.79 -5.43
N ARG A 336 -6.81 -17.00 -4.89
CA ARG A 336 -7.82 -17.30 -3.85
C ARG A 336 -7.51 -16.58 -2.53
N SER A 337 -6.24 -16.57 -2.12
CA SER A 337 -5.82 -15.94 -0.87
C SER A 337 -5.93 -14.42 -0.93
N VAL A 338 -5.56 -13.80 -2.06
CA VAL A 338 -5.79 -12.36 -2.30
C VAL A 338 -7.28 -12.03 -2.28
N ALA A 339 -8.14 -12.86 -2.91
CA ALA A 339 -9.59 -12.64 -2.87
C ALA A 339 -10.13 -12.67 -1.44
N ALA A 340 -9.69 -13.62 -0.62
CA ALA A 340 -10.07 -13.72 0.79
C ALA A 340 -9.60 -12.48 1.60
N HIS A 341 -8.36 -12.02 1.38
CA HIS A 341 -7.80 -10.82 1.99
C HIS A 341 -8.57 -9.55 1.60
N VAL A 342 -8.76 -9.34 0.29
CA VAL A 342 -9.41 -8.14 -0.25
C VAL A 342 -10.88 -8.06 0.17
N SER A 343 -11.60 -9.20 0.23
CA SER A 343 -12.97 -9.23 0.71
C SER A 343 -13.11 -8.69 2.13
N VAL A 344 -12.16 -9.04 3.03
CA VAL A 344 -12.13 -8.49 4.39
C VAL A 344 -11.80 -6.98 4.37
N LEU A 345 -10.84 -6.54 3.54
CA LEU A 345 -10.54 -5.11 3.39
C LEU A 345 -11.76 -4.30 2.93
N MET A 346 -12.63 -4.89 2.09
CA MET A 346 -13.90 -4.29 1.66
C MET A 346 -14.97 -4.31 2.75
N GLY A 347 -14.76 -5.03 3.84
CA GLY A 347 -15.75 -5.21 4.90
C GLY A 347 -16.87 -6.20 4.51
N ALA A 348 -16.60 -7.11 3.57
CA ALA A 348 -17.49 -8.20 3.28
C ALA A 348 -17.35 -9.31 4.35
N ASP A 349 -18.47 -9.75 4.88
CA ASP A 349 -18.52 -10.97 5.69
C ASP A 349 -18.40 -12.18 4.76
N ILE A 350 -17.27 -12.91 4.85
CA ILE A 350 -17.05 -14.17 4.13
C ILE A 350 -17.25 -15.32 5.12
#